data_00d3c62a6a46af82bd35c24cd0706912
#
_entry.id   00d3c62a6a46af82bd35c24cd0706912
#
_cell.length_a   1.000
_cell.length_b   1.000
_cell.length_c   1.000
_cell.angle_alpha   90.00
_cell.angle_beta   90.00
_cell.angle_gamma   90.00
#
_symmetry.space_group_name_H-M   'P 1'
#
loop_
_entity.id
_entity.type
_entity.pdbx_description
1 polymer ?
#
loop_
_entity_poly.entity_id
_entity_poly.type
_entity_poly.pdbx_seq_one_letter_code
_entity_poly.pdbx_strand_id
1 'polypeptide(L)'
;MGINRDSRHKRRLTGGRMPIHQKKRAFEKARPVSNTKLVSDVARVRRVRVRGGNYKFRALRLKEGNFNWASESVTRKTRILDVVYNASNNELVRTKTLVKNCIVQIDASPFTQWYLNHYGVNIGIYFIYFR
;
A
#
# COMPACT_ATOMS: atom_id res chain seq x y z
N MET A 1 -3.71 -24.03 -12.77
CA MET A 1 -4.90 -23.25 -12.35
C MET A 1 -4.51 -22.21 -11.35
N GLY A 2 -4.97 -20.95 -11.50
CA GLY A 2 -4.57 -19.84 -10.66
C GLY A 2 -5.27 -19.76 -9.30
N ILE A 3 -4.92 -18.72 -8.52
CA ILE A 3 -5.49 -18.41 -7.20
C ILE A 3 -7.00 -18.16 -7.33
N ASN A 4 -7.78 -18.68 -6.41
CA ASN A 4 -9.24 -18.59 -6.38
C ASN A 4 -9.72 -17.92 -5.09
N ARG A 5 -10.79 -17.12 -5.16
CA ARG A 5 -11.45 -16.43 -4.04
C ARG A 5 -12.81 -17.01 -3.71
N ASP A 6 -13.09 -18.27 -4.07
CA ASP A 6 -14.37 -18.88 -3.76
C ASP A 6 -14.62 -18.92 -2.24
N SER A 7 -15.88 -19.07 -1.86
CA SER A 7 -16.30 -19.28 -0.47
C SER A 7 -16.79 -20.71 -0.21
N ARG A 8 -16.78 -21.57 -1.22
CA ARG A 8 -17.32 -22.95 -1.13
C ARG A 8 -16.53 -23.87 -0.23
N HIS A 9 -15.23 -23.57 -0.03
CA HIS A 9 -14.38 -24.28 0.93
C HIS A 9 -14.71 -23.93 2.39
N LYS A 10 -15.52 -22.90 2.62
CA LYS A 10 -15.96 -22.46 3.94
C LYS A 10 -17.27 -23.18 4.33
N ARG A 11 -17.61 -23.09 5.60
CA ARG A 11 -18.89 -23.54 6.13
C ARG A 11 -19.94 -22.44 6.08
N ARG A 12 -21.22 -22.81 6.07
CA ARG A 12 -22.34 -21.88 6.26
C ARG A 12 -22.37 -21.36 7.70
N LEU A 13 -23.10 -20.30 7.97
CA LEU A 13 -23.33 -19.79 9.33
C LEU A 13 -23.93 -20.87 10.26
N THR A 14 -24.72 -21.79 9.72
CA THR A 14 -25.30 -22.95 10.44
C THR A 14 -24.32 -24.09 10.71
N GLY A 15 -23.06 -23.97 10.26
CA GLY A 15 -22.06 -25.04 10.35
C GLY A 15 -22.13 -26.08 9.22
N GLY A 16 -23.15 -26.01 8.36
CA GLY A 16 -23.31 -26.90 7.21
C GLY A 16 -22.22 -26.71 6.16
N ARG A 17 -21.91 -27.75 5.41
CA ARG A 17 -20.97 -27.68 4.28
C ARG A 17 -21.64 -27.13 3.04
N MET A 18 -20.91 -26.35 2.26
CA MET A 18 -21.35 -25.91 0.92
C MET A 18 -21.05 -26.99 -0.12
N PRO A 19 -21.90 -27.14 -1.16
CA PRO A 19 -21.64 -28.06 -2.26
C PRO A 19 -20.42 -27.63 -3.07
N ILE A 20 -19.56 -28.57 -3.44
CA ILE A 20 -18.31 -28.35 -4.18
C ILE A 20 -18.29 -28.98 -5.57
N HIS A 21 -19.46 -29.36 -6.09
CA HIS A 21 -19.62 -30.13 -7.34
C HIS A 21 -19.50 -29.32 -8.63
N GLN A 22 -19.07 -28.05 -8.56
CA GLN A 22 -18.93 -27.25 -9.77
C GLN A 22 -17.48 -26.88 -10.04
N LYS A 23 -17.15 -26.72 -11.32
CA LYS A 23 -15.83 -26.20 -11.74
C LYS A 23 -15.59 -24.78 -11.23
N LYS A 24 -14.34 -24.39 -11.09
CA LYS A 24 -13.94 -23.02 -10.76
C LYS A 24 -14.52 -22.02 -11.76
N ARG A 25 -15.08 -20.93 -11.27
CA ARG A 25 -15.69 -19.88 -12.09
C ARG A 25 -14.71 -18.74 -12.36
N ALA A 26 -14.79 -18.14 -13.54
CA ALA A 26 -13.90 -17.06 -13.94
C ALA A 26 -14.05 -15.82 -13.05
N PHE A 27 -15.25 -15.55 -12.54
CA PHE A 27 -15.51 -14.42 -11.65
C PHE A 27 -14.89 -14.57 -10.24
N GLU A 28 -14.48 -15.77 -9.85
CA GLU A 28 -13.82 -16.09 -8.59
C GLU A 28 -12.29 -16.01 -8.68
N LYS A 29 -11.76 -15.65 -9.83
CA LYS A 29 -10.32 -15.56 -10.07
C LYS A 29 -9.69 -14.49 -9.17
N ALA A 30 -8.61 -14.85 -8.50
CA ALA A 30 -7.71 -13.92 -7.79
C ALA A 30 -6.40 -13.72 -8.57
N ARG A 31 -5.57 -12.84 -8.06
CA ARG A 31 -4.25 -12.53 -8.61
C ARG A 31 -3.18 -12.61 -7.52
N PRO A 32 -1.92 -12.87 -7.88
CA PRO A 32 -0.81 -12.80 -6.92
C PRO A 32 -0.70 -11.41 -6.29
N VAL A 33 -0.11 -11.35 -5.11
CA VAL A 33 0.20 -10.08 -4.43
C VAL A 33 1.23 -9.29 -5.22
N SER A 34 1.14 -7.96 -5.18
CA SER A 34 2.08 -7.07 -5.90
C SER A 34 3.45 -7.01 -5.24
N ASN A 35 3.51 -7.14 -3.90
CA ASN A 35 4.72 -6.96 -3.11
C ASN A 35 5.51 -5.72 -3.53
N THR A 36 4.85 -4.56 -3.51
CA THR A 36 5.41 -3.28 -3.93
C THR A 36 6.70 -2.98 -3.19
N LYS A 37 7.78 -2.74 -3.93
CA LYS A 37 9.09 -2.42 -3.37
C LYS A 37 9.37 -0.92 -3.36
N LEU A 38 9.98 -0.46 -2.29
CA LEU A 38 10.56 0.87 -2.24
C LEU A 38 11.82 0.89 -3.10
N VAL A 39 11.96 1.88 -3.98
CA VAL A 39 13.13 2.07 -4.85
C VAL A 39 13.46 3.56 -4.95
N SER A 40 14.73 3.87 -5.22
CA SER A 40 15.20 5.23 -5.51
C SER A 40 14.97 5.64 -6.97
N ASP A 41 14.94 4.65 -7.86
CA ASP A 41 14.89 4.84 -9.31
C ASP A 41 13.48 5.14 -9.84
N VAL A 42 13.15 4.56 -10.98
CA VAL A 42 11.88 4.75 -11.68
C VAL A 42 10.76 3.94 -11.02
N ALA A 43 9.68 4.63 -10.69
CA ALA A 43 8.44 3.98 -10.23
C ALA A 43 7.84 3.12 -11.35
N ARG A 44 7.32 1.94 -10.98
CA ARG A 44 6.68 1.03 -11.93
C ARG A 44 5.30 0.65 -11.47
N VAL A 45 4.30 1.08 -12.22
CA VAL A 45 2.88 0.75 -12.01
C VAL A 45 2.37 -0.01 -13.21
N ARG A 46 1.78 -1.19 -12.99
CA ARG A 46 1.19 -2.01 -14.05
C ARG A 46 -0.31 -1.84 -14.07
N ARG A 47 -0.84 -1.53 -15.24
CA ARG A 47 -2.28 -1.55 -15.51
C ARG A 47 -2.74 -3.00 -15.69
N VAL A 48 -3.81 -3.38 -15.00
CA VAL A 48 -4.41 -4.72 -15.07
C VAL A 48 -5.87 -4.58 -15.50
N ARG A 49 -6.24 -5.23 -16.60
CA ARG A 49 -7.63 -5.30 -17.05
C ARG A 49 -8.43 -6.13 -16.07
N VAL A 50 -9.57 -5.62 -15.64
CA VAL A 50 -10.51 -6.30 -14.73
C VAL A 50 -11.87 -6.48 -15.39
N ARG A 51 -12.81 -7.06 -14.65
CA ARG A 51 -14.16 -7.34 -15.11
C ARG A 51 -14.89 -6.06 -15.53
N GLY A 52 -15.77 -6.16 -16.50
CA GLY A 52 -16.55 -5.03 -17.02
C GLY A 52 -15.75 -4.06 -17.92
N GLY A 53 -14.58 -4.46 -18.41
CA GLY A 53 -13.72 -3.58 -19.23
C GLY A 53 -12.95 -2.53 -18.43
N ASN A 54 -13.05 -2.56 -17.09
CA ASN A 54 -12.36 -1.63 -16.20
C ASN A 54 -10.90 -2.01 -15.98
N TYR A 55 -10.14 -1.09 -15.40
CA TYR A 55 -8.73 -1.27 -15.09
C TYR A 55 -8.45 -1.02 -13.62
N LYS A 56 -7.50 -1.77 -13.07
CA LYS A 56 -6.86 -1.51 -11.78
C LYS A 56 -5.37 -1.30 -12.00
N PHE A 57 -4.75 -0.56 -11.09
CA PHE A 57 -3.33 -0.30 -11.13
C PHE A 57 -2.64 -1.04 -10.00
N ARG A 58 -1.54 -1.70 -10.33
CA ARG A 58 -0.70 -2.43 -9.37
C ARG A 58 0.68 -1.82 -9.37
N ALA A 59 1.00 -1.12 -8.28
CA ALA A 59 2.35 -0.62 -8.06
C ALA A 59 3.29 -1.79 -7.75
N LEU A 60 4.37 -1.88 -8.49
CA LEU A 60 5.45 -2.84 -8.29
C LEU A 60 6.66 -2.19 -7.65
N ARG A 61 6.93 -0.93 -8.01
CA ARG A 61 8.02 -0.11 -7.47
C ARG A 61 7.51 1.31 -7.26
N LEU A 62 7.74 1.86 -6.08
CA LEU A 62 7.38 3.24 -5.75
C LEU A 62 8.56 3.92 -5.05
N LYS A 63 8.63 5.25 -5.14
CA LYS A 63 9.64 6.09 -4.49
C LYS A 63 9.04 7.27 -3.72
N GLU A 64 7.81 7.61 -4.01
CA GLU A 64 7.14 8.79 -3.46
C GLU A 64 5.66 8.51 -3.21
N GLY A 65 5.05 9.30 -2.36
CA GLY A 65 3.63 9.21 -2.04
C GLY A 65 3.08 10.51 -1.49
N ASN A 66 1.78 10.59 -1.35
CA ASN A 66 1.12 11.70 -0.67
C ASN A 66 0.98 11.37 0.81
N PHE A 67 1.44 12.28 1.66
CA PHE A 67 1.37 12.15 3.11
C PHE A 67 0.59 13.33 3.69
N ASN A 68 -0.23 13.02 4.68
CA ASN A 68 -1.05 14.02 5.36
C ASN A 68 -0.51 14.27 6.78
N TRP A 69 -0.24 15.53 7.07
CA TRP A 69 0.02 15.97 8.42
C TRP A 69 -1.30 16.37 9.08
N ALA A 70 -1.84 15.48 9.89
CA ALA A 70 -3.22 15.57 10.37
C ALA A 70 -3.47 16.78 11.27
N SER A 71 -2.54 17.13 12.16
CA SER A 71 -2.69 18.30 13.07
C SER A 71 -2.77 19.63 12.33
N GLU A 72 -2.03 19.75 11.21
CA GLU A 72 -2.02 20.96 10.39
C GLU A 72 -2.96 20.86 9.17
N SER A 73 -3.64 19.73 9.00
CA SER A 73 -4.55 19.46 7.87
C SER A 73 -3.90 19.67 6.50
N VAL A 74 -2.61 19.40 6.39
CA VAL A 74 -1.80 19.63 5.19
C VAL A 74 -1.37 18.32 4.56
N THR A 75 -1.57 18.21 3.24
CA THR A 75 -1.12 17.05 2.45
C THR A 75 -0.07 17.48 1.44
N ARG A 76 1.06 16.77 1.41
CA ARG A 76 2.15 17.01 0.47
C ARG A 76 2.65 15.71 -0.11
N LYS A 77 3.11 15.78 -1.36
CA LYS A 77 3.82 14.69 -2.03
C LYS A 77 5.29 14.74 -1.62
N THR A 78 5.80 13.64 -1.05
CA THR A 78 7.19 13.54 -0.62
C THR A 78 7.81 12.20 -1.00
N ARG A 79 9.13 12.13 -0.97
CA ARG A 79 9.88 10.89 -1.16
C ARG A 79 9.81 10.02 0.09
N ILE A 80 9.74 8.73 -0.12
CA ILE A 80 9.88 7.73 0.94
C ILE A 80 11.35 7.35 1.02
N LEU A 81 11.94 7.50 2.19
CA LEU A 81 13.35 7.21 2.43
C LEU A 81 13.56 5.74 2.80
N ASP A 82 12.78 5.26 3.76
CA ASP A 82 12.86 3.86 4.19
C ASP A 82 11.56 3.34 4.80
N VAL A 83 11.47 2.02 4.95
CA VAL A 83 10.44 1.33 5.71
C VAL A 83 11.03 0.98 7.07
N VAL A 84 10.47 1.55 8.15
CA VAL A 84 11.01 1.42 9.51
C VAL A 84 10.40 0.25 10.26
N TYR A 85 9.09 0.07 10.12
CA TYR A 85 8.37 -0.94 10.88
C TYR A 85 7.17 -1.50 10.11
N ASN A 86 6.92 -2.78 10.32
CA ASN A 86 5.73 -3.46 9.82
C ASN A 86 5.26 -4.49 10.86
N ALA A 87 4.03 -4.31 11.36
CA ALA A 87 3.45 -5.21 12.35
C ALA A 87 3.20 -6.63 11.84
N SER A 88 3.09 -6.81 10.51
CA SER A 88 2.78 -8.11 9.92
C SER A 88 3.98 -9.05 9.88
N ASN A 89 5.15 -8.54 9.46
CA ASN A 89 6.36 -9.36 9.30
C ASN A 89 7.61 -8.47 9.18
N ASN A 90 8.67 -8.81 9.92
CA ASN A 90 9.96 -8.13 9.85
C ASN A 90 10.68 -8.33 8.50
N GLU A 91 10.43 -9.43 7.81
CA GLU A 91 10.95 -9.67 6.46
C GLU A 91 10.47 -8.61 5.46
N LEU A 92 9.27 -8.08 5.62
CA LEU A 92 8.75 -7.00 4.79
C LEU A 92 9.51 -5.69 5.01
N VAL A 93 9.97 -5.43 6.23
CA VAL A 93 10.85 -4.29 6.54
C VAL A 93 12.20 -4.48 5.87
N ARG A 94 12.83 -5.62 6.10
CA ARG A 94 14.16 -5.94 5.52
C ARG A 94 14.17 -5.86 4.01
N THR A 95 13.12 -6.34 3.35
CA THR A 95 12.97 -6.31 1.90
C THR A 95 12.39 -5.00 1.36
N LYS A 96 12.20 -3.98 2.21
CA LYS A 96 11.64 -2.67 1.85
C LYS A 96 10.32 -2.77 1.08
N THR A 97 9.44 -3.64 1.54
CA THR A 97 8.13 -3.88 0.93
C THR A 97 7.09 -2.95 1.54
N LEU A 98 6.42 -2.17 0.69
CA LEU A 98 5.34 -1.27 1.09
C LEU A 98 4.02 -2.03 1.19
N VAL A 99 3.44 -2.08 2.38
CA VAL A 99 2.15 -2.72 2.67
C VAL A 99 1.28 -1.74 3.45
N LYS A 100 -0.03 -1.90 3.38
CA LYS A 100 -0.93 -1.11 4.23
C LYS A 100 -0.53 -1.26 5.70
N ASN A 101 -0.52 -0.16 6.45
CA ASN A 101 -0.14 -0.09 7.87
C ASN A 101 1.37 -0.28 8.17
N CYS A 102 2.25 -0.17 7.18
CA CYS A 102 3.68 -0.03 7.46
C CYS A 102 4.01 1.40 7.89
N ILE A 103 5.03 1.54 8.74
CA ILE A 103 5.56 2.84 9.14
C ILE A 103 6.78 3.14 8.26
N VAL A 104 6.75 4.29 7.62
CA VAL A 104 7.80 4.72 6.69
C VAL A 104 8.43 6.02 7.15
N GLN A 105 9.69 6.19 6.82
CA GLN A 105 10.42 7.43 6.96
C GLN A 105 10.32 8.20 5.65
N ILE A 106 9.98 9.47 5.72
CA ILE A 106 9.80 10.33 4.55
C ILE A 106 10.68 11.57 4.62
N ASP A 107 10.86 12.22 3.47
CA ASP A 107 11.49 13.52 3.38
C ASP A 107 10.52 14.60 3.88
N ALA A 108 10.87 15.26 4.99
CA ALA A 108 10.03 16.27 5.63
C ALA A 108 10.13 17.67 5.00
N SER A 109 11.06 17.89 4.08
CA SER A 109 11.34 19.20 3.49
C SER A 109 10.10 19.97 3.02
N PRO A 110 9.12 19.38 2.31
CA PRO A 110 7.92 20.09 1.87
C PRO A 110 7.01 20.54 3.01
N PHE A 111 7.03 19.83 4.15
CA PHE A 111 6.25 20.19 5.34
C PHE A 111 6.94 21.29 6.15
N THR A 112 8.25 21.21 6.32
CA THR A 112 9.04 22.26 7.02
C THR A 112 8.95 23.58 6.27
N GLN A 113 9.05 23.56 4.95
CA GLN A 113 8.92 24.77 4.13
C GLN A 113 7.50 25.36 4.22
N TRP A 114 6.47 24.53 4.18
CA TRP A 114 5.10 24.99 4.36
C TRP A 114 4.90 25.64 5.74
N TYR A 115 5.42 25.01 6.79
CA TYR A 115 5.30 25.51 8.16
C TYR A 115 6.03 26.84 8.33
N LEU A 116 7.24 26.97 7.80
CA LEU A 116 8.00 28.21 7.80
C LEU A 116 7.23 29.35 7.09
N ASN A 117 6.66 29.08 5.94
CA ASN A 117 5.89 30.07 5.18
C ASN A 117 4.60 30.49 5.88
N HIS A 118 3.98 29.59 6.66
CA HIS A 118 2.70 29.83 7.31
C HIS A 118 2.85 30.50 8.69
N TYR A 119 3.83 30.08 9.48
CA TYR A 119 4.02 30.52 10.87
C TYR A 119 5.29 31.37 11.08
N GLY A 120 6.16 31.45 10.10
CA GLY A 120 7.43 32.17 10.22
C GLY A 120 8.47 31.51 11.13
N VAL A 121 8.22 30.28 11.58
CA VAL A 121 9.06 29.51 12.51
C VAL A 121 9.68 28.33 11.81
N ASN A 122 10.97 28.10 12.00
CA ASN A 122 11.67 26.94 11.48
C ASN A 122 11.63 25.80 12.52
N ILE A 123 10.94 24.71 12.19
CA ILE A 123 10.83 23.52 13.05
C ILE A 123 11.99 22.54 12.91
N GLY A 124 13.00 22.85 12.09
CA GLY A 124 14.10 21.93 11.80
C GLY A 124 13.72 20.75 10.93
N ILE A 125 14.70 19.89 10.64
CA ILE A 125 14.49 18.66 9.88
C ILE A 125 14.26 17.51 10.88
N TYR A 126 13.00 17.24 11.21
CA TYR A 126 12.64 16.03 11.95
C TYR A 126 12.17 14.96 10.99
N PHE A 127 12.63 13.73 11.21
CA PHE A 127 12.10 12.58 10.48
C PHE A 127 10.67 12.32 10.95
N ILE A 128 9.72 12.50 10.06
CA ILE A 128 8.31 12.25 10.37
C ILE A 128 7.99 10.82 9.97
N TYR A 129 7.53 10.04 10.96
CA TYR A 129 7.01 8.70 10.72
C TYR A 129 5.52 8.79 10.43
N PHE A 130 5.10 8.29 9.28
CA PHE A 130 3.68 8.18 8.91
C PHE A 130 3.21 6.73 8.98
N ARG A 131 2.03 6.56 9.53
CA ARG A 131 1.34 5.27 9.65
C ARG A 131 0.26 5.13 8.59
#